data_ed15df51ee1ef48e841e430e4bbac503
#
_entry.id   ed15df51ee1ef48e841e430e4bbac503
#
_cell.length_a   1.000
_cell.length_b   1.000
_cell.length_c   1.000
_cell.angle_alpha   90.00
_cell.angle_beta   90.00
_cell.angle_gamma   90.00
#
_symmetry.space_group_name_H-M   'P 1'
#
loop_
_entity.id
_entity.type
_entity.pdbx_description
1 polymer ?
#
loop_
_entity_poly.entity_id
_entity_poly.type
_entity_poly.pdbx_seq_one_letter_code
_entity_poly.pdbx_strand_id
1 'polypeptide(L)'
;VNNLRIPPAWTDVAINSAANGRVQAVGKDAAGRWQYLYHENHTRAQEAKKFKRLTRFAKALPTMRSTINRDLRQPGISRERVLASVLRILSSCSMRPGSEVYASENGSFGIATLRSNHVSVKGDTVYFDFPGKSGVRQRRELKDRRIAKVIRSLLRNPGRRVFQFENGNGQLADVTSRHINMYIKEIMGESFSAKDFRTWAGTLICACTLARLGTDQDERLTARKKKIVVAIKETA
;
A
#
# COMPACT_ATOMS: atom_id res chain seq x y z
N VAL A 1 19.67 19.50 22.21
CA VAL A 1 19.49 18.05 22.40
C VAL A 1 18.11 17.74 22.96
N ASN A 2 17.66 18.45 24.01
CA ASN A 2 16.36 18.17 24.67
C ASN A 2 15.11 18.33 23.80
N ASN A 3 15.20 19.03 22.66
CA ASN A 3 14.06 19.26 21.76
C ASN A 3 13.92 18.18 20.65
N LEU A 4 14.90 17.29 20.47
CA LEU A 4 14.89 16.34 19.35
C LEU A 4 13.96 15.15 19.55
N ARG A 5 13.41 14.93 20.77
CA ARG A 5 12.48 13.83 21.08
C ARG A 5 12.94 12.49 20.53
N ILE A 6 14.23 12.16 20.75
CA ILE A 6 14.80 10.88 20.33
C ILE A 6 14.07 9.76 21.09
N PRO A 7 13.55 8.72 20.40
CA PRO A 7 12.88 7.61 21.07
C PRO A 7 13.83 6.89 22.05
N PRO A 8 13.40 6.60 23.30
CA PRO A 8 14.26 5.94 24.30
C PRO A 8 14.79 4.56 23.88
N ALA A 9 14.06 3.88 22.98
CA ALA A 9 14.44 2.56 22.48
C ALA A 9 15.53 2.59 21.39
N TRP A 10 16.04 3.77 21.01
CA TRP A 10 17.11 3.85 20.01
C TRP A 10 18.47 3.61 20.65
N THR A 11 19.29 2.83 19.94
CA THR A 11 20.72 2.61 20.24
C THR A 11 21.61 3.23 19.16
N ASP A 12 22.90 3.31 19.38
CA ASP A 12 23.89 3.88 18.45
C ASP A 12 23.50 5.27 17.93
N VAL A 13 23.04 6.12 18.86
CA VAL A 13 22.51 7.45 18.53
C VAL A 13 23.63 8.42 18.20
N ALA A 14 23.58 9.04 17.03
CA ALA A 14 24.43 10.17 16.65
C ALA A 14 23.56 11.40 16.36
N ILE A 15 23.99 12.55 16.86
CA ILE A 15 23.27 13.84 16.76
C ILE A 15 24.10 14.79 15.89
N ASN A 16 23.44 15.47 14.96
CA ASN A 16 24.08 16.47 14.13
C ASN A 16 24.36 17.74 14.94
N SER A 17 25.60 18.23 14.89
CA SER A 17 25.99 19.48 15.52
C SER A 17 25.39 20.71 14.87
N ALA A 18 25.05 20.63 13.57
CA ALA A 18 24.41 21.71 12.84
C ALA A 18 22.91 21.75 13.11
N ALA A 19 22.45 22.79 13.80
CA ALA A 19 21.04 22.95 14.18
C ALA A 19 20.06 23.00 12.99
N ASN A 20 20.50 23.44 11.80
CA ASN A 20 19.73 23.53 10.56
C ASN A 20 20.02 22.36 9.59
N GLY A 21 20.82 21.38 9.98
CA GLY A 21 21.14 20.21 9.15
C GLY A 21 19.87 19.41 8.83
N ARG A 22 19.76 18.92 7.60
CA ARG A 22 18.59 18.14 7.13
C ARG A 22 18.27 16.93 8.00
N VAL A 23 19.30 16.18 8.40
CA VAL A 23 19.19 15.07 9.36
C VAL A 23 19.68 15.61 10.70
N GLN A 24 18.84 15.54 11.72
CA GLN A 24 19.13 16.04 13.05
C GLN A 24 19.70 14.96 13.98
N ALA A 25 19.21 13.74 13.86
CA ALA A 25 19.73 12.58 14.55
C ALA A 25 19.51 11.30 13.74
N VAL A 26 20.36 10.30 13.99
CA VAL A 26 20.22 8.94 13.52
C VAL A 26 20.36 7.99 14.71
N GLY A 27 19.77 6.81 14.62
CA GLY A 27 19.92 5.76 15.64
C GLY A 27 19.29 4.46 15.15
N LYS A 28 19.54 3.37 15.86
CA LYS A 28 18.95 2.07 15.55
C LYS A 28 17.72 1.82 16.42
N ASP A 29 16.65 1.33 15.82
CA ASP A 29 15.47 0.86 16.56
C ASP A 29 15.73 -0.51 17.22
N ALA A 30 14.78 -1.01 17.99
CA ALA A 30 14.86 -2.30 18.68
C ALA A 30 15.07 -3.50 17.74
N ALA A 31 14.83 -3.35 16.45
CA ALA A 31 15.09 -4.36 15.40
C ALA A 31 16.44 -4.15 14.69
N GLY A 32 17.32 -3.27 15.20
CA GLY A 32 18.64 -2.97 14.63
C GLY A 32 18.61 -2.13 13.35
N ARG A 33 17.47 -1.55 12.97
CA ARG A 33 17.31 -0.79 11.73
C ARG A 33 17.60 0.69 11.97
N TRP A 34 18.38 1.31 11.07
CA TRP A 34 18.65 2.73 11.10
C TRP A 34 17.37 3.56 10.96
N GLN A 35 17.16 4.49 11.89
CA GLN A 35 16.09 5.47 11.91
C GLN A 35 16.69 6.88 11.87
N TYR A 36 15.91 7.84 11.36
CA TYR A 36 16.37 9.21 11.12
C TYR A 36 15.36 10.21 11.67
N LEU A 37 15.85 11.22 12.40
CA LEU A 37 15.08 12.42 12.71
C LEU A 37 15.50 13.54 11.76
N TYR A 38 14.51 14.10 11.08
CA TYR A 38 14.74 15.18 10.13
C TYR A 38 14.38 16.54 10.73
N HIS A 39 15.02 17.60 10.24
CA HIS A 39 14.67 18.95 10.57
C HIS A 39 13.22 19.28 10.15
N GLU A 40 12.52 20.10 10.92
CA GLU A 40 11.10 20.39 10.70
C GLU A 40 10.84 20.97 9.30
N ASN A 41 11.66 21.89 8.83
CA ASN A 41 11.54 22.48 7.49
C ASN A 41 11.65 21.41 6.40
N HIS A 42 12.53 20.41 6.58
CA HIS A 42 12.63 19.30 5.64
C HIS A 42 11.36 18.44 5.66
N THR A 43 10.86 18.12 6.84
CA THR A 43 9.63 17.34 7.02
C THR A 43 8.44 18.05 6.36
N ARG A 44 8.24 19.34 6.63
CA ARG A 44 7.18 20.16 6.01
C ARG A 44 7.29 20.20 4.48
N ALA A 45 8.50 20.35 3.94
CA ALA A 45 8.73 20.35 2.50
C ALA A 45 8.39 18.98 1.87
N GLN A 46 8.72 17.87 2.53
CA GLN A 46 8.37 16.52 2.07
C GLN A 46 6.86 16.26 2.15
N GLU A 47 6.19 16.74 3.19
CA GLU A 47 4.73 16.65 3.32
C GLU A 47 4.02 17.42 2.21
N ALA A 48 4.46 18.63 1.89
CA ALA A 48 3.93 19.41 0.77
C ALA A 48 4.12 18.71 -0.58
N LYS A 49 5.30 18.11 -0.82
CA LYS A 49 5.57 17.29 -2.01
C LYS A 49 4.65 16.07 -2.06
N LYS A 50 4.45 15.37 -0.93
CA LYS A 50 3.55 14.23 -0.80
C LYS A 50 2.11 14.62 -1.16
N PHE A 51 1.63 15.78 -0.68
CA PHE A 51 0.28 16.25 -0.98
C PHE A 51 0.09 16.59 -2.47
N LYS A 52 1.05 17.33 -3.07
CA LYS A 52 1.05 17.58 -4.53
C LYS A 52 1.06 16.29 -5.36
N ARG A 53 1.83 15.29 -4.92
CA ARG A 53 1.87 13.97 -5.56
C ARG A 53 0.51 13.26 -5.46
N LEU A 54 -0.16 13.34 -4.32
CA LEU A 54 -1.46 12.74 -4.09
C LEU A 54 -2.54 13.34 -5.00
N THR A 55 -2.53 14.66 -5.21
CA THR A 55 -3.43 15.33 -6.16
C THR A 55 -3.20 14.83 -7.59
N ARG A 56 -1.92 14.68 -8.02
CA ARG A 56 -1.60 14.09 -9.33
C ARG A 56 -2.04 12.64 -9.45
N PHE A 57 -1.89 11.86 -8.37
CA PHE A 57 -2.35 10.48 -8.30
C PHE A 57 -3.87 10.40 -8.53
N ALA A 58 -4.65 11.26 -7.86
CA ALA A 58 -6.09 11.33 -8.05
C ALA A 58 -6.48 11.60 -9.52
N LYS A 59 -5.79 12.52 -10.18
CA LYS A 59 -6.02 12.84 -11.61
C LYS A 59 -5.69 11.67 -12.55
N ALA A 60 -4.76 10.78 -12.17
CA ALA A 60 -4.41 9.59 -12.95
C ALA A 60 -5.37 8.40 -12.75
N LEU A 61 -6.22 8.41 -11.70
CA LEU A 61 -7.13 7.30 -11.40
C LEU A 61 -8.13 6.95 -12.53
N PRO A 62 -8.76 7.92 -13.24
CA PRO A 62 -9.66 7.59 -14.34
C PRO A 62 -8.97 6.79 -15.45
N THR A 63 -7.79 7.23 -15.91
CA THR A 63 -6.98 6.54 -16.92
C THR A 63 -6.59 5.15 -16.44
N MET A 64 -6.12 5.03 -15.21
CA MET A 64 -5.81 3.74 -14.60
C MET A 64 -7.00 2.78 -14.62
N ARG A 65 -8.19 3.24 -14.20
CA ARG A 65 -9.41 2.42 -14.17
C ARG A 65 -9.80 1.95 -15.57
N SER A 66 -9.70 2.82 -16.56
CA SER A 66 -9.96 2.49 -17.98
C SER A 66 -8.99 1.41 -18.47
N THR A 67 -7.69 1.58 -18.22
CA THR A 67 -6.65 0.61 -18.60
C THR A 67 -6.88 -0.74 -17.91
N ILE A 68 -7.12 -0.77 -16.60
CA ILE A 68 -7.44 -2.01 -15.87
C ILE A 68 -8.65 -2.71 -16.50
N ASN A 69 -9.72 -1.98 -16.82
CA ASN A 69 -10.92 -2.57 -17.44
C ASN A 69 -10.64 -3.15 -18.83
N ARG A 70 -9.76 -2.54 -19.60
CA ARG A 70 -9.29 -3.04 -20.90
C ARG A 70 -8.47 -4.32 -20.71
N ASP A 71 -7.47 -4.29 -19.85
CA ASP A 71 -6.49 -5.36 -19.67
C ASP A 71 -7.11 -6.60 -19.00
N LEU A 72 -8.12 -6.43 -18.13
CA LEU A 72 -8.90 -7.54 -17.59
C LEU A 72 -9.69 -8.34 -18.65
N ARG A 73 -9.85 -7.82 -19.88
CA ARG A 73 -10.52 -8.51 -20.98
C ARG A 73 -9.56 -9.40 -21.78
N GLN A 74 -8.25 -9.25 -21.58
CA GLN A 74 -7.25 -10.09 -22.24
C GLN A 74 -7.52 -11.58 -21.98
N PRO A 75 -7.22 -12.47 -22.94
CA PRO A 75 -7.40 -13.90 -22.75
C PRO A 75 -6.34 -14.51 -21.80
N GLY A 76 -6.59 -15.72 -21.34
CA GLY A 76 -5.61 -16.51 -20.58
C GLY A 76 -5.17 -15.85 -19.28
N ILE A 77 -3.91 -16.03 -18.96
CA ILE A 77 -3.20 -15.47 -17.82
C ILE A 77 -2.06 -14.56 -18.29
N SER A 78 -2.37 -13.70 -19.30
CA SER A 78 -1.39 -12.73 -19.81
C SER A 78 -0.89 -11.80 -18.69
N ARG A 79 0.32 -11.27 -18.84
CA ARG A 79 0.95 -10.35 -17.90
C ARG A 79 0.02 -9.17 -17.54
N GLU A 80 -0.55 -8.55 -18.57
CA GLU A 80 -1.43 -7.38 -18.43
C GLU A 80 -2.69 -7.73 -17.65
N ARG A 81 -3.33 -8.85 -17.96
CA ARG A 81 -4.56 -9.27 -17.26
C ARG A 81 -4.32 -9.57 -15.79
N VAL A 82 -3.23 -10.27 -15.49
CA VAL A 82 -2.89 -10.62 -14.11
C VAL A 82 -2.51 -9.36 -13.33
N LEU A 83 -1.66 -8.47 -13.89
CA LEU A 83 -1.28 -7.22 -13.22
C LEU A 83 -2.45 -6.25 -13.08
N ALA A 84 -3.36 -6.19 -14.04
CA ALA A 84 -4.62 -5.45 -13.92
C ALA A 84 -5.49 -5.98 -12.77
N SER A 85 -5.56 -7.32 -12.60
CA SER A 85 -6.28 -7.93 -11.48
C SER A 85 -5.65 -7.59 -10.13
N VAL A 86 -4.32 -7.66 -10.03
CA VAL A 86 -3.55 -7.24 -8.86
C VAL A 86 -3.82 -5.77 -8.52
N LEU A 87 -3.79 -4.90 -9.51
CA LEU A 87 -3.97 -3.47 -9.30
C LEU A 87 -5.42 -3.12 -8.90
N ARG A 88 -6.41 -3.84 -9.45
CA ARG A 88 -7.80 -3.75 -9.01
C ARG A 88 -7.95 -4.12 -7.54
N ILE A 89 -7.32 -5.22 -7.10
CA ILE A 89 -7.35 -5.67 -5.70
C ILE A 89 -6.62 -4.67 -4.80
N LEU A 90 -5.42 -4.19 -5.20
CA LEU A 90 -4.68 -3.17 -4.45
C LEU A 90 -5.52 -1.90 -4.22
N SER A 91 -6.20 -1.42 -5.27
CA SER A 91 -7.01 -0.21 -5.20
C SER A 91 -8.28 -0.37 -4.37
N SER A 92 -8.87 -1.58 -4.35
CA SER A 92 -10.13 -1.84 -3.65
C SER A 92 -9.95 -2.29 -2.21
N CYS A 93 -8.88 -3.06 -1.92
CA CYS A 93 -8.66 -3.68 -0.62
C CYS A 93 -7.52 -3.02 0.18
N SER A 94 -6.88 -1.98 -0.34
CA SER A 94 -5.76 -1.27 0.30
C SER A 94 -4.62 -2.19 0.77
N MET A 95 -4.39 -3.30 0.05
CA MET A 95 -3.37 -4.29 0.39
C MET A 95 -1.96 -3.76 0.13
N ARG A 96 -0.97 -4.35 0.80
CA ARG A 96 0.45 -4.10 0.51
C ARG A 96 0.93 -4.97 -0.64
N PRO A 97 1.89 -4.50 -1.47
CA PRO A 97 2.44 -5.31 -2.56
C PRO A 97 3.12 -6.59 -2.06
N GLY A 98 3.74 -6.57 -0.88
CA GLY A 98 4.50 -7.70 -0.35
C GLY A 98 5.94 -7.73 -0.87
N SER A 99 6.79 -8.48 -0.18
CA SER A 99 8.18 -8.74 -0.53
C SER A 99 8.52 -10.17 -0.16
N GLU A 100 9.32 -10.83 -1.00
CA GLU A 100 9.77 -12.20 -0.74
C GLU A 100 10.54 -12.34 0.56
N VAL A 101 11.45 -11.40 0.80
CA VAL A 101 12.26 -11.35 2.02
C VAL A 101 11.37 -11.37 3.27
N TYR A 102 10.34 -10.52 3.31
CA TYR A 102 9.42 -10.50 4.44
C TYR A 102 8.51 -11.73 4.51
N ALA A 103 8.21 -12.37 3.39
CA ALA A 103 7.41 -13.59 3.37
C ALA A 103 8.22 -14.79 3.88
N SER A 104 9.51 -14.88 3.56
CA SER A 104 10.41 -15.95 4.00
C SER A 104 10.89 -15.78 5.45
N GLU A 105 11.33 -14.57 5.82
CA GLU A 105 11.93 -14.32 7.13
C GLU A 105 10.91 -14.11 8.24
N ASN A 106 9.79 -13.44 7.92
CA ASN A 106 8.83 -13.00 8.95
C ASN A 106 7.43 -13.60 8.77
N GLY A 107 7.22 -14.50 7.81
CA GLY A 107 5.89 -15.05 7.52
C GLY A 107 4.82 -13.98 7.21
N SER A 108 5.25 -12.79 6.73
CA SER A 108 4.38 -11.66 6.46
C SER A 108 4.13 -11.48 4.97
N PHE A 109 2.87 -11.59 4.55
CA PHE A 109 2.50 -11.61 3.14
C PHE A 109 1.90 -10.28 2.67
N GLY A 110 1.94 -10.09 1.36
CA GLY A 110 1.22 -9.07 0.61
C GLY A 110 0.81 -9.65 -0.74
N ILE A 111 0.16 -8.86 -1.61
CA ILE A 111 -0.51 -9.40 -2.78
C ILE A 111 0.40 -10.24 -3.69
N ALA A 112 1.65 -9.81 -3.92
CA ALA A 112 2.61 -10.54 -4.75
C ALA A 112 3.10 -11.85 -4.12
N THR A 113 2.94 -12.04 -2.82
CA THR A 113 3.43 -13.21 -2.08
C THR A 113 2.31 -14.08 -1.53
N LEU A 114 1.04 -13.79 -1.88
CA LEU A 114 -0.10 -14.60 -1.46
C LEU A 114 0.02 -16.03 -1.98
N ARG A 115 -0.32 -16.98 -1.11
CA ARG A 115 -0.39 -18.41 -1.43
C ARG A 115 -1.84 -18.85 -1.66
N SER A 116 -2.03 -20.00 -2.29
CA SER A 116 -3.36 -20.54 -2.59
C SER A 116 -4.26 -20.70 -1.36
N ASN A 117 -3.68 -21.08 -0.21
CA ASN A 117 -4.41 -21.20 1.07
C ASN A 117 -4.81 -19.85 1.70
N HIS A 118 -4.32 -18.72 1.16
CA HIS A 118 -4.69 -17.38 1.61
C HIS A 118 -5.87 -16.79 0.84
N VAL A 119 -6.35 -17.47 -0.20
CA VAL A 119 -7.36 -16.91 -1.12
C VAL A 119 -8.44 -17.94 -1.40
N SER A 120 -9.68 -17.54 -1.30
CA SER A 120 -10.82 -18.36 -1.69
C SER A 120 -11.82 -17.54 -2.51
N VAL A 121 -12.64 -18.23 -3.32
CA VAL A 121 -13.63 -17.59 -4.19
C VAL A 121 -14.98 -18.28 -4.00
N LYS A 122 -16.00 -17.49 -3.60
CA LYS A 122 -17.38 -17.95 -3.50
C LYS A 122 -18.27 -17.04 -4.36
N GLY A 123 -18.93 -17.61 -5.37
CA GLY A 123 -19.68 -16.82 -6.35
C GLY A 123 -18.78 -15.74 -6.97
N ASP A 124 -19.20 -14.50 -6.95
CA ASP A 124 -18.45 -13.36 -7.49
C ASP A 124 -17.57 -12.64 -6.45
N THR A 125 -17.42 -13.22 -5.25
CA THR A 125 -16.65 -12.64 -4.15
C THR A 125 -15.35 -13.41 -3.94
N VAL A 126 -14.23 -12.67 -3.87
CA VAL A 126 -12.91 -13.18 -3.51
C VAL A 126 -12.64 -12.80 -2.06
N TYR A 127 -12.20 -13.76 -1.27
CA TYR A 127 -11.83 -13.61 0.13
C TYR A 127 -10.32 -13.79 0.28
N PHE A 128 -9.71 -12.91 1.05
CA PHE A 128 -8.29 -12.94 1.40
C PHE A 128 -8.16 -13.06 2.91
N ASP A 129 -7.38 -14.03 3.39
CA ASP A 129 -7.12 -14.25 4.81
C ASP A 129 -5.66 -14.69 4.99
N PHE A 130 -4.81 -13.79 5.48
CA PHE A 130 -3.37 -14.02 5.56
C PHE A 130 -2.71 -13.17 6.66
N PRO A 131 -1.55 -13.61 7.20
CA PRO A 131 -0.74 -12.78 8.09
C PRO A 131 -0.05 -11.67 7.29
N GLY A 132 -0.35 -10.42 7.64
CA GLY A 132 0.23 -9.22 7.03
C GLY A 132 1.42 -8.68 7.82
N LYS A 133 1.77 -7.42 7.56
CA LYS A 133 2.89 -6.74 8.24
C LYS A 133 2.76 -6.84 9.77
N SER A 134 3.86 -7.17 10.43
CA SER A 134 3.94 -7.37 11.90
C SER A 134 3.06 -8.49 12.43
N GLY A 135 2.79 -9.52 11.62
CA GLY A 135 1.96 -10.67 11.99
C GLY A 135 0.45 -10.38 12.07
N VAL A 136 0.02 -9.14 11.85
CA VAL A 136 -1.39 -8.76 11.95
C VAL A 136 -2.20 -9.44 10.84
N ARG A 137 -3.18 -10.26 11.24
CA ARG A 137 -4.04 -10.97 10.30
C ARG A 137 -4.86 -10.00 9.46
N GLN A 138 -4.77 -10.14 8.15
CA GLN A 138 -5.52 -9.37 7.18
C GLN A 138 -6.66 -10.20 6.63
N ARG A 139 -7.89 -9.70 6.81
CA ARG A 139 -9.08 -10.27 6.19
C ARG A 139 -9.67 -9.21 5.28
N ARG A 140 -9.81 -9.53 4.01
CA ARG A 140 -10.36 -8.63 3.00
C ARG A 140 -11.29 -9.41 2.09
N GLU A 141 -12.31 -8.75 1.58
CA GLU A 141 -13.19 -9.30 0.56
C GLU A 141 -13.34 -8.32 -0.60
N LEU A 142 -13.55 -8.86 -1.78
CA LEU A 142 -13.80 -8.09 -2.99
C LEU A 142 -14.89 -8.78 -3.80
N LYS A 143 -16.05 -8.14 -3.93
CA LYS A 143 -17.11 -8.57 -4.82
C LYS A 143 -16.88 -7.97 -6.20
N ASP A 144 -16.29 -8.75 -7.09
CA ASP A 144 -16.02 -8.39 -8.49
C ASP A 144 -15.95 -9.66 -9.33
N ARG A 145 -16.96 -9.85 -10.21
CA ARG A 145 -17.09 -11.04 -11.07
C ARG A 145 -15.88 -11.30 -11.97
N ARG A 146 -15.26 -10.22 -12.48
CA ARG A 146 -14.09 -10.35 -13.36
C ARG A 146 -12.88 -10.81 -12.58
N ILE A 147 -12.64 -10.23 -11.42
CA ILE A 147 -11.55 -10.64 -10.53
C ILE A 147 -11.76 -12.06 -10.03
N ALA A 148 -12.98 -12.43 -9.61
CA ALA A 148 -13.30 -13.79 -9.21
C ALA A 148 -13.00 -14.81 -10.31
N LYS A 149 -13.30 -14.48 -11.57
CA LYS A 149 -12.95 -15.33 -12.74
C LYS A 149 -11.43 -15.47 -12.92
N VAL A 150 -10.68 -14.38 -12.83
CA VAL A 150 -9.21 -14.40 -12.94
C VAL A 150 -8.61 -15.23 -11.81
N ILE A 151 -9.02 -15.00 -10.56
CA ILE A 151 -8.50 -15.72 -9.40
C ILE A 151 -8.78 -17.22 -9.48
N ARG A 152 -9.99 -17.65 -9.92
CA ARG A 152 -10.27 -19.07 -10.13
C ARG A 152 -9.34 -19.68 -11.17
N SER A 153 -9.01 -18.96 -12.23
CA SER A 153 -8.04 -19.42 -13.24
C SER A 153 -6.66 -19.57 -12.63
N LEU A 154 -6.20 -18.58 -11.88
CA LEU A 154 -4.89 -18.59 -11.22
C LEU A 154 -4.75 -19.69 -10.15
N LEU A 155 -5.79 -19.97 -9.39
CA LEU A 155 -5.79 -21.03 -8.37
C LEU A 155 -5.70 -22.46 -8.94
N ARG A 156 -5.88 -22.64 -10.25
CA ARG A 156 -5.69 -23.94 -10.94
C ARG A 156 -4.25 -24.19 -11.35
N ASN A 157 -3.42 -23.13 -11.36
CA ASN A 157 -2.03 -23.24 -11.76
C ASN A 157 -1.21 -23.96 -10.67
N PRO A 158 -0.22 -24.76 -11.07
CA PRO A 158 0.72 -25.33 -10.12
C PRO A 158 1.57 -24.24 -9.48
N GLY A 159 1.91 -24.41 -8.20
CA GLY A 159 2.80 -23.50 -7.51
C GLY A 159 2.25 -22.98 -6.19
N ARG A 160 3.15 -22.37 -5.41
CA ARG A 160 2.82 -21.84 -4.07
C ARG A 160 2.12 -20.48 -4.12
N ARG A 161 2.33 -19.70 -5.20
CA ARG A 161 1.82 -18.33 -5.33
C ARG A 161 0.59 -18.27 -6.19
N VAL A 162 -0.33 -17.40 -5.80
CA VAL A 162 -1.58 -17.20 -6.53
C VAL A 162 -1.33 -16.40 -7.81
N PHE A 163 -0.56 -15.31 -7.72
CA PHE A 163 -0.39 -14.41 -8.85
C PHE A 163 0.82 -14.82 -9.69
N GLN A 164 0.53 -15.47 -10.79
CA GLN A 164 1.47 -15.88 -11.82
C GLN A 164 0.93 -15.47 -13.19
N PHE A 165 1.80 -15.15 -14.13
CA PHE A 165 1.45 -14.86 -15.51
C PHE A 165 2.33 -15.68 -16.46
N GLU A 166 1.82 -15.94 -17.62
CA GLU A 166 2.56 -16.58 -18.71
C GLU A 166 3.52 -15.57 -19.36
N ASN A 167 4.80 -15.89 -19.38
CA ASN A 167 5.82 -15.07 -20.04
C ASN A 167 5.84 -15.35 -21.54
N GLY A 168 6.66 -14.59 -22.29
CA GLY A 168 6.78 -14.74 -23.76
C GLY A 168 7.22 -16.13 -24.24
N ASN A 169 7.71 -16.99 -23.35
CA ASN A 169 8.14 -18.36 -23.63
C ASN A 169 7.10 -19.42 -23.20
N GLY A 170 5.89 -19.02 -22.86
CA GLY A 170 4.84 -19.92 -22.37
C GLY A 170 5.07 -20.48 -20.97
N GLN A 171 6.04 -19.95 -20.21
CA GLN A 171 6.33 -20.39 -18.86
C GLN A 171 5.63 -19.48 -17.83
N LEU A 172 5.21 -20.08 -16.70
CA LEU A 172 4.65 -19.33 -15.59
C LEU A 172 5.73 -18.57 -14.81
N ALA A 173 5.54 -17.28 -14.66
CA ALA A 173 6.39 -16.41 -13.85
C ALA A 173 5.60 -15.81 -12.68
N ASP A 174 6.18 -15.81 -11.49
CA ASP A 174 5.58 -15.21 -10.31
C ASP A 174 5.51 -13.68 -10.44
N VAL A 175 4.37 -13.10 -10.06
CA VAL A 175 4.25 -11.65 -9.90
C VAL A 175 5.09 -11.20 -8.71
N THR A 176 5.94 -10.21 -8.93
CA THR A 176 6.76 -9.57 -7.89
C THR A 176 6.30 -8.13 -7.64
N SER A 177 6.71 -7.55 -6.52
CA SER A 177 6.49 -6.13 -6.25
C SER A 177 7.09 -5.22 -7.33
N ARG A 178 8.17 -5.66 -7.99
CA ARG A 178 8.77 -4.96 -9.13
C ARG A 178 7.83 -4.94 -10.33
N HIS A 179 7.24 -6.08 -10.71
CA HIS A 179 6.27 -6.17 -11.81
C HIS A 179 5.07 -5.25 -11.56
N ILE A 180 4.55 -5.24 -10.33
CA ILE A 180 3.44 -4.36 -9.93
C ILE A 180 3.81 -2.88 -10.11
N ASN A 181 4.98 -2.47 -9.59
CA ASN A 181 5.41 -1.07 -9.71
C ASN A 181 5.73 -0.67 -11.14
N MET A 182 6.30 -1.56 -11.97
CA MET A 182 6.51 -1.30 -13.39
C MET A 182 5.18 -1.06 -14.11
N TYR A 183 4.20 -1.93 -13.91
CA TYR A 183 2.88 -1.77 -14.51
C TYR A 183 2.17 -0.48 -14.05
N ILE A 184 2.30 -0.10 -12.78
CA ILE A 184 1.78 1.19 -12.29
C ILE A 184 2.43 2.36 -13.04
N LYS A 185 3.75 2.33 -13.24
CA LYS A 185 4.48 3.37 -13.96
C LYS A 185 4.08 3.45 -15.43
N GLU A 186 3.91 2.29 -16.08
CA GLU A 186 3.45 2.19 -17.46
C GLU A 186 2.09 2.88 -17.67
N ILE A 187 1.16 2.73 -16.73
CA ILE A 187 -0.23 3.19 -16.90
C ILE A 187 -0.57 4.51 -16.21
N MET A 188 0.20 4.92 -15.21
CA MET A 188 -0.06 6.15 -14.43
C MET A 188 1.09 7.16 -14.50
N GLY A 189 2.29 6.73 -14.91
CA GLY A 189 3.50 7.56 -14.98
C GLY A 189 4.55 7.21 -13.92
N GLU A 190 5.80 7.54 -14.22
CA GLU A 190 7.01 7.14 -13.49
C GLU A 190 7.03 7.54 -12.00
N SER A 191 6.28 8.55 -11.61
CA SER A 191 6.27 9.06 -10.24
C SER A 191 5.44 8.22 -9.27
N PHE A 192 4.66 7.21 -9.73
CA PHE A 192 3.74 6.46 -8.89
C PHE A 192 4.21 5.04 -8.58
N SER A 193 3.68 4.48 -7.50
CA SER A 193 4.00 3.15 -7.00
C SER A 193 2.82 2.56 -6.21
N ALA A 194 2.88 1.28 -5.89
CA ALA A 194 1.87 0.60 -5.06
C ALA A 194 1.66 1.26 -3.68
N LYS A 195 2.67 1.96 -3.14
CA LYS A 195 2.54 2.71 -1.89
C LYS A 195 1.52 3.84 -1.98
N ASP A 196 1.39 4.47 -3.15
CA ASP A 196 0.51 5.62 -3.35
C ASP A 196 -0.97 5.24 -3.21
N PHE A 197 -1.34 4.00 -3.57
CA PHE A 197 -2.71 3.49 -3.37
C PHE A 197 -3.11 3.48 -1.91
N ARG A 198 -2.21 3.05 -1.02
CA ARG A 198 -2.49 3.06 0.42
C ARG A 198 -2.53 4.47 0.99
N THR A 199 -1.63 5.34 0.54
CA THR A 199 -1.64 6.75 0.94
C THR A 199 -2.94 7.43 0.49
N TRP A 200 -3.37 7.18 -0.75
CA TRP A 200 -4.63 7.69 -1.28
C TRP A 200 -5.84 7.17 -0.49
N ALA A 201 -5.94 5.86 -0.28
CA ALA A 201 -7.04 5.24 0.46
C ALA A 201 -7.14 5.81 1.88
N GLY A 202 -6.02 5.88 2.61
CA GLY A 202 -5.99 6.46 3.95
C GLY A 202 -6.40 7.93 3.96
N THR A 203 -5.93 8.73 3.00
CA THR A 203 -6.32 10.14 2.90
C THR A 203 -7.81 10.29 2.59
N LEU A 204 -8.34 9.47 1.68
CA LEU A 204 -9.77 9.52 1.32
C LEU A 204 -10.66 9.10 2.48
N ILE A 205 -10.34 8.00 3.18
CA ILE A 205 -11.09 7.55 4.36
C ILE A 205 -11.08 8.64 5.42
N CYS A 206 -9.91 9.21 5.75
CA CYS A 206 -9.79 10.27 6.73
C CYS A 206 -10.63 11.51 6.33
N ALA A 207 -10.54 11.95 5.08
CA ALA A 207 -11.31 13.09 4.59
C ALA A 207 -12.83 12.84 4.62
N CYS A 208 -13.29 11.66 4.19
CA CYS A 208 -14.70 11.28 4.24
C CYS A 208 -15.23 11.19 5.69
N THR A 209 -14.42 10.65 6.60
CA THR A 209 -14.79 10.58 8.02
C THR A 209 -14.91 11.97 8.64
N LEU A 210 -13.94 12.86 8.37
CA LEU A 210 -14.01 14.24 8.85
C LEU A 210 -15.22 14.99 8.28
N ALA A 211 -15.49 14.82 6.99
CA ALA A 211 -16.68 15.42 6.36
C ALA A 211 -17.99 14.92 6.99
N ARG A 212 -18.07 13.61 7.28
CA ARG A 212 -19.25 13.01 7.96
C ARG A 212 -19.42 13.52 9.39
N LEU A 213 -18.31 13.73 10.12
CA LEU A 213 -18.36 14.26 11.49
C LEU A 213 -18.70 15.73 11.56
N GLY A 214 -18.62 16.45 10.43
CA GLY A 214 -18.91 17.87 10.33
C GLY A 214 -17.95 18.76 11.15
N THR A 215 -18.07 20.09 10.97
CA THR A 215 -17.36 21.10 11.75
C THR A 215 -18.36 22.19 12.13
N ASP A 216 -18.56 22.43 13.43
CA ASP A 216 -19.26 23.61 13.90
C ASP A 216 -18.29 24.77 14.02
N GLN A 217 -18.71 25.99 13.62
CA GLN A 217 -17.83 27.17 13.64
C GLN A 217 -17.32 27.49 15.05
N ASP A 218 -18.16 27.26 16.08
CA ASP A 218 -17.85 27.52 17.49
C ASP A 218 -17.28 26.30 18.24
N GLU A 219 -16.86 25.27 17.53
CA GLU A 219 -16.39 24.03 18.15
C GLU A 219 -15.08 24.22 18.89
N ARG A 220 -15.06 23.83 20.18
CA ARG A 220 -13.85 23.87 21.02
C ARG A 220 -12.73 23.04 20.41
N LEU A 221 -11.47 23.50 20.55
CA LEU A 221 -10.28 22.83 20.03
C LEU A 221 -10.17 21.35 20.46
N THR A 222 -10.62 21.04 21.68
CA THR A 222 -10.65 19.66 22.21
C THR A 222 -11.62 18.75 21.44
N ALA A 223 -12.78 19.26 21.00
CA ALA A 223 -13.74 18.52 20.21
C ALA A 223 -13.21 18.27 18.79
N ARG A 224 -12.58 19.27 18.15
CA ARG A 224 -11.87 19.10 16.86
C ARG A 224 -10.77 18.04 16.93
N LYS A 225 -9.97 18.04 18.00
CA LYS A 225 -8.94 17.00 18.21
C LYS A 225 -9.55 15.60 18.34
N LYS A 226 -10.68 15.44 19.03
CA LYS A 226 -11.39 14.15 19.14
C LYS A 226 -11.84 13.65 17.76
N LYS A 227 -12.43 14.51 16.92
CA LYS A 227 -12.83 14.15 15.54
C LYS A 227 -11.65 13.70 14.69
N ILE A 228 -10.51 14.37 14.79
CA ILE A 228 -9.25 13.97 14.10
C ILE A 228 -8.81 12.57 14.58
N VAL A 229 -8.83 12.29 15.87
CA VAL A 229 -8.48 10.98 16.42
C VAL A 229 -9.41 9.89 15.89
N VAL A 230 -10.71 10.14 15.80
CA VAL A 230 -11.68 9.20 15.20
C VAL A 230 -11.34 8.93 13.73
N ALA A 231 -11.10 9.99 12.95
CA ALA A 231 -10.76 9.84 11.53
C ALA A 231 -9.45 9.05 11.32
N ILE A 232 -8.44 9.26 12.17
CA ILE A 232 -7.19 8.51 12.13
C ILE A 232 -7.43 7.03 12.46
N LYS A 233 -8.23 6.73 13.50
CA LYS A 233 -8.56 5.35 13.88
C LYS A 233 -9.29 4.59 12.78
N GLU A 234 -10.23 5.21 12.07
CA GLU A 234 -10.92 4.59 10.94
C GLU A 234 -9.98 4.34 9.74
N THR A 235 -8.87 5.05 9.67
CA THR A 235 -7.87 4.93 8.59
C THR A 235 -6.84 3.83 8.85
N ALA A 236 -6.61 3.44 10.09
CA ALA A 236 -5.58 2.48 10.50
C ALA A 236 -5.97 1.03 10.21
#